data_9d0369a4fb9fbd0737c1e308944f838b
#
_entry.id   9d0369a4fb9fbd0737c1e308944f838b
#
_cell.length_a   1.000
_cell.length_b   1.000
_cell.length_c   1.000
_cell.angle_alpha   90.00
_cell.angle_beta   90.00
_cell.angle_gamma   90.00
#
_symmetry.space_group_name_H-M   'P 1'
#
loop_
_entity.id
_entity.type
_entity.pdbx_description
1 polymer ?
#
loop_
_entity_poly.entity_id
_entity_poly.type
_entity_poly.pdbx_seq_one_letter_code
_entity_poly.pdbx_strand_id
1 'polypeptide(L)'
;MLESASFCEELMTTMTTTVALTRANVLTCDRDGTVLADQTVLVAEDGSIEAVGPGQELTDRAAAAQRRIDCAGKWVMPGLINAHAHLMADGRPLPRALTNPVLARGIVGFWKTPLGRPMLRERARGFADAELNSGVTTIRSLGEYDNEAVALGRESESGRWLGPRVMASGPLLAITGGHGAELGVARIVDAPWEGRKAVRQNLRLGGSLHQDRRDRRCHRCEGRRGGRASTDDHRGNDSNLRGGPLGGRARRCPRPEP
;
A
#
# COMPACT_ATOMS: atom_id res chain seq x y z
N MET A 1 38.45 -10.63 30.74
CA MET A 1 37.60 -9.55 30.22
C MET A 1 38.02 -9.13 28.80
N LEU A 2 38.30 -10.09 27.92
CA LEU A 2 38.70 -9.82 26.52
C LEU A 2 37.98 -10.74 25.50
N GLU A 3 36.98 -11.54 25.92
CA GLU A 3 36.24 -12.46 25.05
C GLU A 3 34.86 -11.99 24.62
N SER A 4 34.36 -10.87 25.14
CA SER A 4 33.03 -10.36 24.81
C SER A 4 32.97 -9.43 23.57
N ALA A 5 34.09 -8.94 23.06
CA ALA A 5 34.15 -8.08 21.89
C ALA A 5 34.15 -8.88 20.56
N SER A 6 34.68 -10.10 20.56
CA SER A 6 34.75 -10.95 19.37
C SER A 6 33.39 -11.55 18.95
N PHE A 7 32.46 -11.75 19.91
CA PHE A 7 31.17 -12.37 19.63
C PHE A 7 30.14 -11.38 19.01
N CYS A 8 30.37 -10.09 19.14
CA CYS A 8 29.50 -9.09 18.52
C CYS A 8 29.87 -8.80 17.05
N GLU A 9 31.10 -9.07 16.65
CA GLU A 9 31.56 -8.87 15.26
C GLU A 9 31.14 -10.02 14.31
N GLU A 10 30.94 -11.23 14.84
CA GLU A 10 30.52 -12.40 14.04
C GLU A 10 29.03 -12.44 13.69
N LEU A 11 28.19 -11.58 14.29
CA LEU A 11 26.76 -11.48 14.02
C LEU A 11 26.40 -10.41 12.98
N MET A 12 27.36 -9.76 12.38
CA MET A 12 27.15 -9.07 11.10
C MET A 12 27.09 -10.12 9.99
N THR A 13 25.94 -10.78 9.90
CA THR A 13 25.60 -11.56 8.71
C THR A 13 25.91 -10.65 7.52
N THR A 14 26.94 -11.01 6.75
CA THR A 14 27.34 -10.30 5.55
C THR A 14 26.16 -10.40 4.59
N MET A 15 25.28 -9.40 4.61
CA MET A 15 24.20 -9.31 3.64
C MET A 15 24.85 -9.27 2.26
N THR A 16 24.53 -10.26 1.45
CA THR A 16 25.07 -10.32 0.09
C THR A 16 24.40 -9.23 -0.73
N THR A 17 25.18 -8.27 -1.22
CA THR A 17 24.68 -7.24 -2.13
C THR A 17 24.22 -7.88 -3.43
N THR A 18 22.94 -7.78 -3.74
CA THR A 18 22.38 -8.39 -4.96
C THR A 18 22.45 -7.45 -6.15
N VAL A 19 22.18 -6.15 -5.93
CA VAL A 19 22.19 -5.14 -6.99
C VAL A 19 22.97 -3.92 -6.54
N ALA A 20 23.85 -3.43 -7.42
CA ALA A 20 24.52 -2.14 -7.26
C ALA A 20 24.08 -1.19 -8.38
N LEU A 21 23.49 -0.05 -8.01
CA LEU A 21 23.19 1.07 -8.91
C LEU A 21 24.34 2.07 -8.77
N THR A 22 25.17 2.25 -9.78
CA THR A 22 26.38 3.08 -9.70
C THR A 22 26.23 4.37 -10.46
N ARG A 23 26.89 5.45 -10.00
CA ARG A 23 26.95 6.77 -10.64
C ARG A 23 25.57 7.43 -10.78
N ALA A 24 24.69 7.22 -9.82
CA ALA A 24 23.32 7.75 -9.83
C ALA A 24 23.22 9.12 -9.17
N ASN A 25 22.34 9.96 -9.68
CA ASN A 25 21.83 11.08 -8.90
C ASN A 25 20.69 10.55 -8.02
N VAL A 26 20.83 10.59 -6.70
CA VAL A 26 19.85 10.05 -5.76
C VAL A 26 18.99 11.17 -5.21
N LEU A 27 17.68 11.05 -5.41
CA LEU A 27 16.68 11.89 -4.77
C LEU A 27 16.15 11.13 -3.55
N THR A 28 16.47 11.59 -2.34
CA THR A 28 16.14 10.89 -1.10
C THR A 28 14.66 10.98 -0.73
N CYS A 29 13.96 12.01 -1.24
CA CYS A 29 12.60 12.37 -0.87
C CYS A 29 12.41 12.56 0.65
N ASP A 30 13.45 12.98 1.35
CA ASP A 30 13.39 13.44 2.73
C ASP A 30 12.67 14.80 2.84
N ARG A 31 12.54 15.32 4.05
CA ARG A 31 11.86 16.61 4.28
C ARG A 31 12.57 17.80 3.65
N ASP A 32 13.87 17.68 3.49
CA ASP A 32 14.74 18.76 3.01
C ASP A 32 14.93 18.70 1.48
N GLY A 33 14.40 17.65 0.82
CA GLY A 33 14.52 17.46 -0.61
C GLY A 33 15.95 17.19 -1.05
N THR A 34 16.72 16.46 -0.24
CA THR A 34 18.15 16.21 -0.44
C THR A 34 18.39 15.50 -1.77
N VAL A 35 19.32 16.03 -2.54
CA VAL A 35 19.83 15.44 -3.77
C VAL A 35 21.30 15.10 -3.59
N LEU A 36 21.65 13.83 -3.80
CA LEU A 36 23.01 13.34 -3.72
C LEU A 36 23.50 13.02 -5.14
N ALA A 37 24.51 13.72 -5.62
CA ALA A 37 25.07 13.50 -6.95
C ALA A 37 26.10 12.39 -6.94
N ASP A 38 26.18 11.61 -8.04
CA ASP A 38 27.19 10.59 -8.31
C ASP A 38 27.33 9.55 -7.18
N GLN A 39 26.20 8.99 -6.74
CA GLN A 39 26.15 8.00 -5.67
C GLN A 39 26.06 6.57 -6.20
N THR A 40 26.48 5.64 -5.36
CA THR A 40 26.20 4.21 -5.50
C THR A 40 25.15 3.80 -4.48
N VAL A 41 24.13 3.07 -4.93
CA VAL A 41 23.08 2.48 -4.08
C VAL A 41 23.27 0.97 -4.12
N LEU A 42 23.45 0.35 -2.96
CA LEU A 42 23.56 -1.11 -2.80
C LEU A 42 22.24 -1.67 -2.25
N VAL A 43 21.75 -2.73 -2.91
CA VAL A 43 20.51 -3.42 -2.53
C VAL A 43 20.87 -4.83 -2.09
N ALA A 44 20.42 -5.23 -0.90
CA ALA A 44 20.62 -6.56 -0.34
C ALA A 44 19.67 -7.60 -0.96
N GLU A 45 19.90 -8.86 -0.63
CA GLU A 45 19.11 -10.01 -1.15
C GLU A 45 17.63 -9.93 -0.71
N ASP A 46 17.34 -9.37 0.46
CA ASP A 46 15.98 -9.16 0.96
C ASP A 46 15.26 -7.97 0.31
N GLY A 47 15.92 -7.26 -0.62
CA GLY A 47 15.42 -6.09 -1.31
C GLY A 47 15.54 -4.78 -0.52
N SER A 48 16.18 -4.79 0.66
CA SER A 48 16.46 -3.56 1.42
C SER A 48 17.62 -2.77 0.81
N ILE A 49 17.60 -1.44 1.02
CA ILE A 49 18.75 -0.59 0.70
C ILE A 49 19.79 -0.78 1.79
N GLU A 50 20.92 -1.35 1.42
CA GLU A 50 22.02 -1.65 2.34
C GLU A 50 22.93 -0.45 2.58
N ALA A 51 23.21 0.31 1.52
CA ALA A 51 24.04 1.51 1.60
C ALA A 51 23.73 2.48 0.45
N VAL A 52 23.93 3.77 0.74
CA VAL A 52 23.98 4.84 -0.26
C VAL A 52 25.20 5.69 0.07
N GLY A 53 26.08 5.90 -0.89
CA GLY A 53 27.29 6.68 -0.66
C GLY A 53 28.11 6.91 -1.94
N PRO A 54 29.19 7.70 -1.83
CA PRO A 54 30.11 7.96 -2.94
C PRO A 54 30.64 6.65 -3.55
N GLY A 55 30.73 6.60 -4.87
CA GLY A 55 31.18 5.39 -5.58
C GLY A 55 32.57 4.90 -5.13
N GLN A 56 33.45 5.82 -4.72
CA GLN A 56 34.80 5.47 -4.24
C GLN A 56 34.77 4.64 -2.94
N GLU A 57 33.83 4.92 -2.02
CA GLU A 57 33.70 4.22 -0.75
C GLU A 57 33.03 2.84 -0.90
N LEU A 58 32.24 2.67 -1.94
CA LEU A 58 31.44 1.46 -2.16
C LEU A 58 31.94 0.63 -3.34
N THR A 59 33.13 0.92 -3.89
CA THR A 59 33.66 0.28 -5.12
C THR A 59 33.74 -1.24 -5.00
N ASP A 60 34.34 -1.75 -3.93
CA ASP A 60 34.57 -3.19 -3.75
C ASP A 60 33.25 -3.93 -3.56
N ARG A 61 32.33 -3.36 -2.78
CA ARG A 61 31.01 -3.93 -2.56
C ARG A 61 30.16 -3.90 -3.83
N ALA A 62 30.23 -2.82 -4.61
CA ALA A 62 29.54 -2.72 -5.90
C ALA A 62 30.12 -3.71 -6.93
N ALA A 63 31.44 -3.96 -6.89
CA ALA A 63 32.08 -4.95 -7.75
C ALA A 63 31.68 -6.39 -7.39
N ALA A 64 31.43 -6.67 -6.10
CA ALA A 64 30.99 -7.96 -5.61
C ALA A 64 29.48 -8.22 -5.83
N ALA A 65 28.68 -7.20 -6.21
CA ALA A 65 27.25 -7.36 -6.44
C ALA A 65 26.97 -8.32 -7.60
N GLN A 66 25.93 -9.13 -7.47
CA GLN A 66 25.50 -10.07 -8.50
C GLN A 66 25.11 -9.34 -9.81
N ARG A 67 24.51 -8.17 -9.68
CA ARG A 67 24.12 -7.33 -10.81
C ARG A 67 24.54 -5.89 -10.58
N ARG A 68 25.26 -5.32 -11.54
CA ARG A 68 25.62 -3.90 -11.53
C ARG A 68 24.93 -3.18 -12.67
N ILE A 69 24.29 -2.04 -12.35
CA ILE A 69 23.59 -1.18 -13.29
C ILE A 69 24.23 0.20 -13.24
N ASP A 70 24.75 0.64 -14.38
CA ASP A 70 25.29 1.98 -14.55
C ASP A 70 24.14 2.97 -14.72
N CYS A 71 24.06 3.92 -13.79
CA CYS A 71 23.06 4.96 -13.75
C CYS A 71 23.62 6.35 -14.04
N ALA A 72 24.76 6.43 -14.75
CA ALA A 72 25.34 7.73 -15.13
C ALA A 72 24.31 8.62 -15.83
N GLY A 73 24.14 9.85 -15.30
CA GLY A 73 23.16 10.80 -15.82
C GLY A 73 21.70 10.47 -15.52
N LYS A 74 21.42 9.37 -14.81
CA LYS A 74 20.07 8.97 -14.41
C LYS A 74 19.79 9.32 -12.95
N TRP A 75 18.51 9.31 -12.62
CA TRP A 75 18.01 9.55 -11.28
C TRP A 75 17.52 8.24 -10.65
N VAL A 76 17.88 8.04 -9.40
CA VAL A 76 17.34 6.99 -8.53
C VAL A 76 16.54 7.67 -7.44
N MET A 77 15.29 7.26 -7.28
CA MET A 77 14.36 7.83 -6.32
C MET A 77 13.44 6.75 -5.77
N PRO A 78 12.80 6.96 -4.62
CA PRO A 78 11.73 6.09 -4.16
C PRO A 78 10.65 5.94 -5.23
N GLY A 79 10.09 4.74 -5.35
CA GLY A 79 9.02 4.49 -6.31
C GLY A 79 7.79 5.37 -6.04
N LEU A 80 7.13 5.82 -7.10
CA LEU A 80 5.93 6.64 -7.01
C LEU A 80 4.77 5.87 -6.37
N ILE A 81 3.90 6.62 -5.70
CA ILE A 81 2.70 6.07 -5.04
C ILE A 81 1.46 6.68 -5.70
N ASN A 82 0.65 5.85 -6.34
CA ASN A 82 -0.68 6.25 -6.78
C ASN A 82 -1.67 6.04 -5.61
N ALA A 83 -2.03 7.12 -4.94
CA ALA A 83 -2.86 7.08 -3.73
C ALA A 83 -4.37 6.90 -4.02
N HIS A 84 -4.80 6.98 -5.28
CA HIS A 84 -6.19 6.81 -5.68
C HIS A 84 -6.28 6.28 -7.12
N ALA A 85 -6.46 4.99 -7.25
CA ALA A 85 -6.67 4.32 -8.53
C ALA A 85 -7.92 3.44 -8.50
N HIS A 86 -8.38 3.08 -9.70
CA HIS A 86 -9.40 2.07 -9.92
C HIS A 86 -8.84 1.05 -10.91
N LEU A 87 -8.30 -0.05 -10.45
CA LEU A 87 -7.64 -1.04 -11.32
C LEU A 87 -8.59 -1.75 -12.30
N MET A 88 -9.90 -1.54 -12.15
CA MET A 88 -10.91 -2.05 -13.08
C MET A 88 -11.25 -1.08 -14.21
N ALA A 89 -10.75 0.17 -14.15
CA ALA A 89 -11.03 1.24 -15.11
C ALA A 89 -9.73 1.75 -15.73
N ASP A 90 -9.81 2.12 -17.02
CA ASP A 90 -8.67 2.61 -17.82
C ASP A 90 -8.64 4.13 -17.99
N GLY A 91 -9.47 4.84 -17.22
CA GLY A 91 -9.59 6.30 -17.30
C GLY A 91 -10.23 6.82 -18.61
N ARG A 92 -10.59 5.93 -19.52
CA ARG A 92 -11.27 6.30 -20.76
C ARG A 92 -12.76 6.53 -20.53
N PRO A 93 -13.42 7.32 -21.35
CA PRO A 93 -14.88 7.43 -21.32
C PRO A 93 -15.54 6.06 -21.38
N LEU A 94 -16.58 5.86 -20.58
CA LEU A 94 -17.33 4.60 -20.58
C LEU A 94 -17.81 4.26 -21.99
N PRO A 95 -17.62 3.02 -22.46
CA PRO A 95 -18.22 2.56 -23.70
C PRO A 95 -19.73 2.82 -23.72
N ARG A 96 -20.29 3.17 -24.88
CA ARG A 96 -21.73 3.42 -25.02
C ARG A 96 -22.60 2.30 -24.45
N ALA A 97 -22.14 1.05 -24.52
CA ALA A 97 -22.80 -0.08 -23.91
C ALA A 97 -22.98 0.07 -22.39
N LEU A 98 -22.03 0.69 -21.69
CA LEU A 98 -22.08 0.90 -20.23
C LEU A 98 -22.87 2.16 -19.85
N THR A 99 -23.31 2.99 -20.81
CA THR A 99 -24.24 4.09 -20.52
C THR A 99 -25.70 3.62 -20.42
N ASN A 100 -26.01 2.40 -20.88
CA ASN A 100 -27.29 1.75 -20.66
C ASN A 100 -27.25 0.98 -19.33
N PRO A 101 -28.06 1.33 -18.31
CA PRO A 101 -27.98 0.70 -16.99
C PRO A 101 -28.26 -0.80 -16.98
N VAL A 102 -29.12 -1.30 -17.86
CA VAL A 102 -29.47 -2.71 -17.96
C VAL A 102 -28.26 -3.51 -18.49
N LEU A 103 -27.64 -3.01 -19.56
CA LEU A 103 -26.48 -3.66 -20.16
C LEU A 103 -25.26 -3.59 -19.23
N ALA A 104 -25.07 -2.43 -18.57
CA ALA A 104 -24.01 -2.27 -17.57
C ALA A 104 -24.14 -3.25 -16.41
N ARG A 105 -25.36 -3.43 -15.86
CA ARG A 105 -25.62 -4.43 -14.80
C ARG A 105 -25.33 -5.84 -15.28
N GLY A 106 -25.68 -6.19 -16.53
CA GLY A 106 -25.35 -7.48 -17.13
C GLY A 106 -23.85 -7.74 -17.21
N ILE A 107 -23.09 -6.75 -17.69
CA ILE A 107 -21.63 -6.81 -17.82
C ILE A 107 -20.97 -6.90 -16.42
N VAL A 108 -21.36 -6.06 -15.48
CA VAL A 108 -20.86 -6.10 -14.09
C VAL A 108 -21.25 -7.42 -13.42
N GLY A 109 -22.46 -7.91 -13.67
CA GLY A 109 -22.92 -9.22 -13.20
C GLY A 109 -22.05 -10.38 -13.73
N PHE A 110 -21.73 -10.35 -15.03
CA PHE A 110 -20.81 -11.33 -15.62
C PHE A 110 -19.44 -11.33 -14.93
N TRP A 111 -18.83 -10.17 -14.67
CA TRP A 111 -17.53 -10.09 -14.02
C TRP A 111 -17.52 -10.60 -12.57
N LYS A 112 -18.68 -10.71 -11.93
CA LYS A 112 -18.81 -11.34 -10.60
C LYS A 112 -18.95 -12.86 -10.65
N THR A 113 -19.07 -13.45 -11.85
CA THR A 113 -19.14 -14.90 -12.03
C THR A 113 -17.77 -15.58 -11.93
N PRO A 114 -17.71 -16.90 -11.69
CA PRO A 114 -16.46 -17.65 -11.71
C PRO A 114 -15.66 -17.53 -13.02
N LEU A 115 -16.34 -17.31 -14.16
CA LEU A 115 -15.70 -17.11 -15.47
C LEU A 115 -15.21 -15.67 -15.66
N GLY A 116 -15.97 -14.69 -15.21
CA GLY A 116 -15.64 -13.27 -15.36
C GLY A 116 -14.53 -12.80 -14.44
N ARG A 117 -14.44 -13.34 -13.22
CA ARG A 117 -13.43 -12.96 -12.24
C ARG A 117 -11.97 -13.07 -12.71
N PRO A 118 -11.53 -14.18 -13.33
CA PRO A 118 -10.18 -14.28 -13.86
C PRO A 118 -9.89 -13.23 -14.94
N MET A 119 -10.87 -12.96 -15.82
CA MET A 119 -10.74 -11.93 -16.85
C MET A 119 -10.62 -10.54 -16.24
N LEU A 120 -11.39 -10.25 -15.20
CA LEU A 120 -11.32 -8.99 -14.47
C LEU A 120 -9.97 -8.82 -13.77
N ARG A 121 -9.45 -9.89 -13.16
CA ARG A 121 -8.13 -9.90 -12.52
C ARG A 121 -7.01 -9.66 -13.51
N GLU A 122 -7.06 -10.32 -14.68
CA GLU A 122 -6.05 -10.13 -15.71
C GLU A 122 -6.08 -8.71 -16.27
N ARG A 123 -7.26 -8.12 -16.45
CA ARG A 123 -7.39 -6.71 -16.82
C ARG A 123 -6.78 -5.79 -15.75
N ALA A 124 -7.07 -6.04 -14.48
CA ALA A 124 -6.50 -5.27 -13.36
C ALA A 124 -4.97 -5.39 -13.30
N ARG A 125 -4.44 -6.60 -13.59
CA ARG A 125 -3.00 -6.85 -13.69
C ARG A 125 -2.38 -6.01 -14.79
N GLY A 126 -2.96 -6.00 -15.99
CA GLY A 126 -2.44 -5.18 -17.10
C GLY A 126 -2.37 -3.69 -16.77
N PHE A 127 -3.35 -3.14 -16.03
CA PHE A 127 -3.28 -1.75 -15.59
C PHE A 127 -2.23 -1.53 -14.51
N ALA A 128 -2.11 -2.44 -13.56
CA ALA A 128 -1.08 -2.37 -12.53
C ALA A 128 0.34 -2.50 -13.12
N ASP A 129 0.52 -3.35 -14.13
CA ASP A 129 1.79 -3.46 -14.87
C ASP A 129 2.13 -2.16 -15.62
N ALA A 130 1.13 -1.51 -16.23
CA ALA A 130 1.33 -0.22 -16.88
C ALA A 130 1.75 0.87 -15.87
N GLU A 131 1.13 0.90 -14.69
CA GLU A 131 1.50 1.78 -13.58
C GLU A 131 2.95 1.50 -13.13
N LEU A 132 3.32 0.22 -12.93
CA LEU A 132 4.68 -0.16 -12.54
C LEU A 132 5.70 0.29 -13.58
N ASN A 133 5.42 0.08 -14.86
CA ASN A 133 6.30 0.50 -15.95
C ASN A 133 6.44 2.03 -16.08
N SER A 134 5.51 2.80 -15.50
CA SER A 134 5.60 4.27 -15.38
C SER A 134 6.30 4.74 -14.10
N GLY A 135 6.78 3.82 -13.25
CA GLY A 135 7.49 4.13 -12.01
C GLY A 135 6.61 4.10 -10.75
N VAL A 136 5.34 3.75 -10.86
CA VAL A 136 4.43 3.62 -9.71
C VAL A 136 4.61 2.25 -9.07
N THR A 137 5.27 2.19 -7.93
CA THR A 137 5.56 0.94 -7.21
C THR A 137 4.52 0.58 -6.15
N THR A 138 3.63 1.52 -5.82
CA THR A 138 2.55 1.29 -4.85
C THR A 138 1.26 1.92 -5.37
N ILE A 139 0.18 1.16 -5.38
CA ILE A 139 -1.14 1.59 -5.83
C ILE A 139 -2.14 1.41 -4.69
N ARG A 140 -2.89 2.45 -4.38
CA ARG A 140 -4.08 2.37 -3.54
C ARG A 140 -5.32 2.32 -4.42
N SER A 141 -5.88 1.12 -4.61
CA SER A 141 -7.07 0.89 -5.42
C SER A 141 -8.34 1.00 -4.59
N LEU A 142 -9.25 1.87 -4.97
CA LEU A 142 -10.44 2.21 -4.20
C LEU A 142 -11.71 1.88 -4.99
N GLY A 143 -12.67 1.20 -4.35
CA GLY A 143 -14.00 1.01 -4.90
C GLY A 143 -14.05 0.10 -6.12
N GLU A 144 -13.64 -1.13 -5.96
CA GLU A 144 -13.63 -2.14 -7.01
C GLU A 144 -15.00 -2.82 -7.18
N TYR A 145 -15.20 -3.53 -8.30
CA TYR A 145 -16.43 -4.28 -8.57
C TYR A 145 -16.59 -5.52 -7.66
N ASP A 146 -15.45 -6.13 -7.28
CA ASP A 146 -15.36 -7.29 -6.39
C ASP A 146 -14.01 -7.26 -5.66
N ASN A 147 -13.52 -8.39 -5.17
CA ASN A 147 -12.28 -8.50 -4.41
C ASN A 147 -11.06 -8.90 -5.27
N GLU A 148 -11.14 -8.79 -6.59
CA GLU A 148 -10.06 -9.23 -7.49
C GLU A 148 -8.78 -8.38 -7.34
N ALA A 149 -8.91 -7.07 -7.09
CA ALA A 149 -7.74 -6.24 -6.77
C ALA A 149 -7.10 -6.60 -5.42
N VAL A 150 -7.90 -7.08 -4.44
CA VAL A 150 -7.37 -7.62 -3.16
C VAL A 150 -6.59 -8.91 -3.41
N ALA A 151 -7.11 -9.79 -4.29
CA ALA A 151 -6.41 -11.02 -4.67
C ALA A 151 -5.09 -10.70 -5.38
N LEU A 152 -5.09 -9.72 -6.28
CA LEU A 152 -3.90 -9.24 -6.99
C LEU A 152 -2.83 -8.69 -6.04
N GLY A 153 -3.25 -7.92 -5.01
CA GLY A 153 -2.34 -7.45 -3.97
C GLY A 153 -1.64 -8.59 -3.23
N ARG A 154 -2.38 -9.66 -2.91
CA ARG A 154 -1.80 -10.86 -2.28
C ARG A 154 -0.83 -11.62 -3.21
N GLU A 155 -1.09 -11.63 -4.51
CA GLU A 155 -0.19 -12.24 -5.49
C GLU A 155 1.13 -11.47 -5.57
N SER A 156 1.09 -10.14 -5.56
CA SER A 156 2.28 -9.29 -5.50
C SER A 156 3.04 -9.47 -4.18
N GLU A 157 2.34 -9.42 -3.03
CA GLU A 157 2.97 -9.62 -1.70
C GLU A 157 3.63 -10.99 -1.55
N SER A 158 3.08 -12.02 -2.18
CA SER A 158 3.63 -13.39 -2.12
C SER A 158 4.70 -13.67 -3.18
N GLY A 159 5.04 -12.70 -4.03
CA GLY A 159 6.00 -12.88 -5.12
C GLY A 159 5.51 -13.75 -6.29
N ARG A 160 4.24 -14.17 -6.30
CA ARG A 160 3.66 -14.94 -7.42
C ARG A 160 3.46 -14.11 -8.68
N TRP A 161 3.49 -12.80 -8.54
CA TRP A 161 3.44 -11.86 -9.63
C TRP A 161 4.38 -10.69 -9.31
N LEU A 162 5.27 -10.37 -10.25
CA LEU A 162 6.14 -9.20 -10.15
C LEU A 162 5.36 -7.95 -10.58
N GLY A 163 4.71 -7.31 -9.61
CA GLY A 163 3.88 -6.13 -9.80
C GLY A 163 4.08 -5.10 -8.70
N PRO A 164 3.39 -3.96 -8.79
CA PRO A 164 3.41 -2.97 -7.73
C PRO A 164 2.73 -3.53 -6.47
N ARG A 165 3.03 -2.93 -5.32
CA ARG A 165 2.26 -3.19 -4.10
C ARG A 165 0.84 -2.65 -4.29
N VAL A 166 -0.17 -3.52 -4.26
CA VAL A 166 -1.57 -3.13 -4.43
C VAL A 166 -2.29 -3.15 -3.08
N MET A 167 -2.75 -1.97 -2.66
CA MET A 167 -3.55 -1.76 -1.47
C MET A 167 -5.00 -1.53 -1.89
N ALA A 168 -5.82 -2.57 -1.91
CA ALA A 168 -7.20 -2.49 -2.37
C ALA A 168 -8.20 -2.35 -1.21
N SER A 169 -9.21 -1.51 -1.38
CA SER A 169 -10.30 -1.34 -0.40
C SER A 169 -11.37 -2.43 -0.47
N GLY A 170 -11.41 -3.18 -1.58
CA GLY A 170 -12.54 -4.03 -1.95
C GLY A 170 -13.70 -3.24 -2.56
N PRO A 171 -14.92 -3.83 -2.61
CA PRO A 171 -16.07 -3.24 -3.26
C PRO A 171 -16.43 -1.85 -2.79
N LEU A 172 -16.82 -0.98 -3.75
CA LEU A 172 -17.36 0.34 -3.48
C LEU A 172 -18.62 0.24 -2.60
N LEU A 173 -18.75 1.13 -1.64
CA LEU A 173 -19.94 1.26 -0.80
C LEU A 173 -20.66 2.56 -1.15
N ALA A 174 -21.96 2.49 -1.39
CA ALA A 174 -22.79 3.65 -1.66
C ALA A 174 -24.20 3.47 -1.06
N ILE A 175 -24.88 4.58 -0.83
CA ILE A 175 -26.31 4.56 -0.52
C ILE A 175 -27.14 4.32 -1.78
N THR A 176 -28.40 3.98 -1.63
CA THR A 176 -29.36 3.90 -2.75
C THR A 176 -29.34 5.21 -3.54
N GLY A 177 -29.19 5.13 -4.87
CA GLY A 177 -29.03 6.30 -5.76
C GLY A 177 -27.66 6.99 -5.66
N GLY A 178 -26.73 6.49 -4.86
CA GLY A 178 -25.37 7.00 -4.76
C GLY A 178 -24.49 6.57 -5.93
N HIS A 179 -23.26 7.09 -5.97
CA HIS A 179 -22.29 6.85 -7.05
C HIS A 179 -22.03 5.34 -7.26
N GLY A 180 -22.18 4.89 -8.50
CA GLY A 180 -21.98 3.49 -8.89
C GLY A 180 -23.14 2.53 -8.53
N ALA A 181 -24.18 3.01 -7.83
CA ALA A 181 -25.35 2.21 -7.48
C ALA A 181 -26.12 1.74 -8.72
N GLU A 182 -26.38 2.66 -9.66
CA GLU A 182 -27.15 2.39 -10.88
C GLU A 182 -26.47 1.36 -11.78
N LEU A 183 -25.15 1.36 -11.83
CA LEU A 183 -24.35 0.46 -12.65
C LEU A 183 -24.13 -0.92 -11.98
N GLY A 184 -24.58 -1.10 -10.73
CA GLY A 184 -24.34 -2.32 -9.96
C GLY A 184 -22.88 -2.52 -9.52
N VAL A 185 -22.07 -1.46 -9.59
CA VAL A 185 -20.67 -1.43 -9.17
C VAL A 185 -20.56 -1.36 -7.65
N ALA A 186 -21.40 -0.50 -7.04
CA ALA A 186 -21.40 -0.29 -5.61
C ALA A 186 -22.25 -1.35 -4.88
N ARG A 187 -21.81 -1.72 -3.69
CA ARG A 187 -22.63 -2.39 -2.70
C ARG A 187 -23.46 -1.36 -1.97
N ILE A 188 -24.78 -1.51 -1.98
CA ILE A 188 -25.69 -0.58 -1.34
C ILE A 188 -25.70 -0.81 0.17
N VAL A 189 -25.59 0.28 0.91
CA VAL A 189 -25.60 0.33 2.38
C VAL A 189 -26.37 1.58 2.83
N ASP A 190 -27.65 1.42 3.13
CA ASP A 190 -28.54 2.53 3.45
C ASP A 190 -28.61 2.86 4.95
N ALA A 191 -28.02 1.97 5.77
CA ALA A 191 -28.03 2.16 7.21
C ALA A 191 -26.61 2.09 7.80
N PRO A 192 -26.31 2.81 8.91
CA PRO A 192 -24.98 2.81 9.52
C PRO A 192 -24.44 1.44 9.91
N TRP A 193 -25.32 0.53 10.34
CA TRP A 193 -24.90 -0.85 10.68
C TRP A 193 -24.57 -1.67 9.45
N GLU A 194 -25.22 -1.45 8.30
CA GLU A 194 -24.90 -2.10 7.03
C GLU A 194 -23.53 -1.62 6.55
N GLY A 195 -23.25 -0.33 6.63
CA GLY A 195 -21.94 0.24 6.34
C GLY A 195 -20.84 -0.39 7.20
N ARG A 196 -21.05 -0.44 8.54
CA ARG A 196 -20.10 -1.11 9.45
C ARG A 196 -19.91 -2.59 9.12
N LYS A 197 -20.99 -3.30 8.79
CA LYS A 197 -20.92 -4.72 8.37
C LYS A 197 -20.13 -4.87 7.07
N ALA A 198 -20.40 -4.03 6.07
CA ALA A 198 -19.73 -4.07 4.78
C ALA A 198 -18.23 -3.79 4.91
N VAL A 199 -17.84 -2.76 5.66
CA VAL A 199 -16.43 -2.45 5.94
C VAL A 199 -15.73 -3.63 6.62
N ARG A 200 -16.33 -4.23 7.66
CA ARG A 200 -15.73 -5.41 8.31
C ARG A 200 -15.59 -6.60 7.37
N GLN A 201 -16.53 -6.78 6.44
CA GLN A 201 -16.44 -7.83 5.42
C GLN A 201 -15.31 -7.56 4.45
N ASN A 202 -15.17 -6.33 3.93
CA ASN A 202 -14.05 -5.95 3.07
C ASN A 202 -12.71 -6.18 3.78
N LEU A 203 -12.59 -5.78 5.04
CA LEU A 203 -11.39 -6.01 5.84
C LEU A 203 -11.08 -7.50 6.05
N ARG A 204 -12.10 -8.31 6.33
CA ARG A 204 -11.95 -9.77 6.49
C ARG A 204 -11.46 -10.43 5.21
N LEU A 205 -11.85 -9.93 4.06
CA LEU A 205 -11.42 -10.41 2.75
C LEU A 205 -10.03 -9.89 2.35
N GLY A 206 -9.40 -9.05 3.18
CA GLY A 206 -8.05 -8.53 3.00
C GLY A 206 -7.99 -7.14 2.38
N GLY A 207 -9.11 -6.42 2.38
CA GLY A 207 -9.09 -4.99 2.02
C GLY A 207 -8.13 -4.19 2.90
N SER A 208 -7.36 -3.29 2.30
CA SER A 208 -6.20 -2.62 2.92
C SER A 208 -6.52 -1.47 3.88
N LEU A 209 -7.78 -1.24 4.22
CA LEU A 209 -8.13 -0.25 5.25
C LEU A 209 -7.51 -0.58 6.62
N HIS A 210 -6.79 -1.70 6.73
CA HIS A 210 -6.17 -2.22 7.95
C HIS A 210 -4.66 -2.03 8.04
N GLN A 211 -3.98 -1.49 7.06
CA GLN A 211 -2.52 -1.35 7.10
C GLN A 211 -2.03 -0.39 8.18
N ASP A 212 -2.92 0.42 8.72
CA ASP A 212 -2.66 1.27 9.90
C ASP A 212 -2.31 0.47 11.20
N ARG A 213 -2.48 -0.85 11.22
CA ARG A 213 -2.09 -1.69 12.37
C ARG A 213 -0.68 -2.27 12.29
N ARG A 214 -0.10 -2.44 11.11
CA ARG A 214 1.28 -2.94 10.99
C ARG A 214 2.30 -1.84 11.22
N ASP A 215 2.01 -0.62 10.80
CA ASP A 215 2.90 0.54 11.03
C ASP A 215 2.78 1.12 12.44
N ARG A 216 1.81 0.68 13.26
CA ARG A 216 1.70 1.10 14.68
C ARG A 216 2.53 0.27 15.65
N ARG A 217 3.56 -0.39 15.23
CA ARG A 217 4.65 -0.73 16.14
C ARG A 217 5.54 0.48 16.37
N CYS A 218 4.95 1.52 16.92
CA CYS A 218 5.72 2.49 17.66
C CYS A 218 6.24 1.77 18.91
N HIS A 219 7.49 1.35 18.90
CA HIS A 219 8.17 0.71 20.04
C HIS A 219 8.08 1.50 21.36
N ARG A 220 7.50 2.70 21.32
CA ARG A 220 7.27 3.57 22.47
C ARG A 220 5.98 3.27 23.24
N CYS A 221 5.05 2.48 22.68
CA CYS A 221 3.76 2.17 23.31
C CYS A 221 3.73 0.83 24.06
N GLU A 222 4.74 -0.01 23.92
CA GLU A 222 4.81 -1.32 24.62
C GLU A 222 5.16 -1.19 26.11
N GLY A 223 5.69 -0.05 26.57
CA GLY A 223 6.09 0.18 27.96
C GLY A 223 4.97 0.58 28.93
N ARG A 224 3.69 0.66 28.52
CA ARG A 224 2.60 1.12 29.40
C ARG A 224 1.36 0.20 29.45
N ARG A 225 1.52 -1.10 29.30
CA ARG A 225 0.45 -2.05 29.60
C ARG A 225 0.77 -2.93 30.80
N GLY A 226 0.90 -2.30 31.95
CA GLY A 226 0.84 -2.92 33.26
C GLY A 226 -0.26 -2.27 34.10
N GLY A 227 -1.52 -2.36 33.67
CA GLY A 227 -2.66 -1.86 34.41
C GLY A 227 -3.86 -2.76 34.14
N ARG A 228 -4.29 -3.47 35.17
CA ARG A 228 -5.43 -4.39 35.22
C ARG A 228 -6.66 -3.81 34.56
N ALA A 229 -7.26 -4.59 33.64
CA ALA A 229 -8.62 -4.38 33.19
C ALA A 229 -9.57 -4.75 34.35
N SER A 230 -10.32 -3.79 34.85
CA SER A 230 -11.54 -4.05 35.63
C SER A 230 -12.68 -4.23 34.63
N THR A 231 -13.27 -5.40 34.63
CA THR A 231 -14.62 -5.66 34.14
C THR A 231 -15.60 -4.92 35.02
N ASP A 232 -16.42 -4.09 34.42
CA ASP A 232 -17.83 -3.82 34.74
C ASP A 232 -18.23 -2.48 34.08
N ASP A 233 -19.16 -2.50 33.17
CA ASP A 233 -20.49 -1.95 33.26
C ASP A 233 -21.15 -1.87 31.89
N HIS A 234 -22.08 -2.79 31.66
CA HIS A 234 -23.12 -2.68 30.67
C HIS A 234 -24.31 -2.03 31.37
N ARG A 235 -24.62 -0.76 31.08
CA ARG A 235 -26.00 -0.25 31.07
C ARG A 235 -26.10 1.09 30.35
N GLY A 236 -26.93 1.09 29.36
CA GLY A 236 -27.62 2.05 28.57
C GLY A 236 -27.59 3.53 28.92
N ASN A 237 -27.44 4.32 27.89
CA ASN A 237 -28.30 5.47 27.67
C ASN A 237 -28.26 5.91 26.21
N ASP A 238 -29.34 5.56 25.47
CA ASP A 238 -29.70 6.17 24.20
C ASP A 238 -30.40 7.51 24.53
N SER A 239 -29.74 8.60 24.23
CA SER A 239 -30.41 9.86 23.82
C SER A 239 -29.39 10.98 23.65
N ASN A 240 -29.29 11.47 22.42
CA ASN A 240 -28.86 12.80 21.99
C ASN A 240 -27.86 12.75 20.81
N LEU A 241 -28.41 12.41 19.63
CA LEU A 241 -27.82 12.83 18.36
C LEU A 241 -28.46 14.17 17.96
N ARG A 242 -27.90 15.27 18.44
CA ARG A 242 -28.09 16.59 17.84
C ARG A 242 -26.76 16.94 17.14
N GLY A 243 -26.88 17.25 15.85
CA GLY A 243 -25.74 17.58 14.99
C GLY A 243 -25.04 18.87 15.47
N GLY A 244 -23.73 18.77 15.59
CA GLY A 244 -22.81 19.88 15.70
C GLY A 244 -21.74 19.78 14.62
N PRO A 245 -21.14 20.89 14.16
CA PRO A 245 -20.25 20.91 13.01
C PRO A 245 -18.96 20.17 13.29
N LEU A 246 -18.49 19.42 12.27
CA LEU A 246 -17.23 18.68 12.27
C LEU A 246 -16.03 19.64 12.29
N GLY A 247 -15.65 20.08 13.48
CA GLY A 247 -14.40 20.77 13.76
C GLY A 247 -13.35 19.78 14.29
N GLY A 248 -12.81 18.95 13.42
CA GLY A 248 -11.72 18.02 13.76
C GLY A 248 -10.40 18.76 13.94
N ARG A 249 -10.08 19.21 15.16
CA ARG A 249 -8.72 19.62 15.50
C ARG A 249 -7.83 18.37 15.51
N ALA A 250 -6.92 18.29 14.56
CA ALA A 250 -5.81 17.35 14.60
C ALA A 250 -5.02 17.58 15.90
N ARG A 251 -5.01 16.59 16.78
CA ARG A 251 -4.15 16.60 17.98
C ARG A 251 -2.70 16.49 17.53
N ARG A 252 -1.93 17.55 17.71
CA ARG A 252 -0.48 17.56 17.52
C ARG A 252 0.15 16.63 18.58
N CYS A 253 1.02 15.72 18.15
CA CYS A 253 1.95 15.05 19.07
C CYS A 253 2.88 16.12 19.70
N PRO A 254 3.09 16.10 21.02
CA PRO A 254 4.06 16.99 21.66
C PRO A 254 5.47 16.68 21.15
N ARG A 255 6.23 17.74 20.85
CA ARG A 255 7.66 17.66 20.55
C ARG A 255 8.41 17.26 21.82
N PRO A 256 9.51 16.50 21.73
CA PRO A 256 10.45 16.39 22.84
C PRO A 256 11.15 17.71 23.03
N GLU A 257 11.21 18.17 24.26
CA GLU A 257 12.06 19.28 24.67
C GLU A 257 13.55 18.86 24.65
N PRO A 258 14.47 19.84 24.51
CA PRO A 258 15.88 19.61 24.27
C PRO A 258 16.60 18.86 25.37
#